data_b02627699a822e4a7658b4a083931dd6
#
_entry.id   b02627699a822e4a7658b4a083931dd6
#
_cell.length_a   1.000
_cell.length_b   1.000
_cell.length_c   1.000
_cell.angle_alpha   90.00
_cell.angle_beta   90.00
_cell.angle_gamma   90.00
#
_symmetry.space_group_name_H-M   'P 1'
#
loop_
_entity.id
_entity.type
_entity.pdbx_description
1 polymer ?
#
loop_
_entity_poly.entity_id
_entity_poly.type
_entity_poly.pdbx_seq_one_letter_code
_entity_poly.pdbx_strand_id
1 'polypeptide(L)'
;AKELTIPLVSQKFYRVKNQDKDAACVRLLEYYQPKLTLIFCNTKKKVDELADLLKQQGFQAEGLHGDLSQAQRDVAMNRFRNGGASILIATDVAARGIDVDDVEAVINYDIPQDIEYYVHRIGRTGRAGRKGRSFTFANSREIGKIREIERVCHTTITEKKLPGAAKVLKAKADKYLNKAWELHEHEDVELMKSFLQRKMEEEGCDALDLAAAMLKYQVGDKGEEIAADDYVQRRGRFGEKGRFGRGDGRRRYSREDGDHRRFGRSDRDRSDDGSTGSGEDRRRRRDENREDGRKWGGRDKKAADRKYSGDRAEREVKKRKKREEPGIGNSFPKRKKLK
;
A
#
# COMPACT_ATOMS: atom_id res chain seq x y z
N ALA A 1 -5.04 -29.46 -14.13
CA ALA A 1 -4.64 -28.25 -13.43
C ALA A 1 -4.05 -27.28 -14.44
N LYS A 2 -4.61 -26.07 -14.60
CA LYS A 2 -4.00 -25.04 -15.44
C LYS A 2 -2.69 -24.62 -14.77
N GLU A 3 -1.58 -24.74 -15.47
CA GLU A 3 -0.31 -24.18 -15.03
C GLU A 3 -0.47 -22.66 -14.87
N LEU A 4 -0.37 -22.19 -13.62
CA LEU A 4 -0.45 -20.79 -13.25
C LEU A 4 0.94 -20.13 -13.43
N THR A 5 1.49 -20.18 -14.63
CA THR A 5 2.79 -19.57 -14.94
C THR A 5 2.65 -18.13 -15.38
N ILE A 6 3.41 -17.24 -14.74
CA ILE A 6 3.55 -15.83 -15.16
C ILE A 6 5.04 -15.59 -15.45
N PRO A 7 5.50 -15.86 -16.67
CA PRO A 7 6.94 -15.99 -16.98
C PRO A 7 7.75 -14.68 -16.91
N LEU A 8 7.11 -13.51 -17.00
CA LEU A 8 7.80 -12.23 -17.18
C LEU A 8 7.75 -11.31 -15.94
N VAL A 9 7.24 -11.78 -14.79
CA VAL A 9 7.14 -10.98 -13.57
C VAL A 9 8.28 -11.32 -12.63
N SER A 10 9.12 -10.32 -12.32
CA SER A 10 10.12 -10.41 -11.26
C SER A 10 9.43 -10.31 -9.90
N GLN A 11 9.36 -11.43 -9.17
CA GLN A 11 8.67 -11.52 -7.89
C GLN A 11 9.66 -11.41 -6.74
N LYS A 12 9.42 -10.46 -5.84
CA LYS A 12 10.25 -10.23 -4.65
C LYS A 12 9.36 -10.11 -3.42
N PHE A 13 9.83 -10.62 -2.29
CA PHE A 13 9.20 -10.29 -1.02
C PHE A 13 10.16 -9.60 -0.06
N TYR A 14 9.60 -8.79 0.82
CA TYR A 14 10.31 -8.04 1.85
C TYR A 14 9.77 -8.44 3.21
N ARG A 15 10.67 -8.81 4.11
CA ARG A 15 10.30 -9.15 5.47
C ARG A 15 10.15 -7.87 6.28
N VAL A 16 8.90 -7.54 6.64
CA VAL A 16 8.52 -6.27 7.28
C VAL A 16 7.56 -6.53 8.41
N LYS A 17 7.73 -5.84 9.54
CA LYS A 17 6.73 -5.84 10.62
C LYS A 17 5.49 -5.10 10.16
N ASN A 18 4.31 -5.48 10.68
CA ASN A 18 3.04 -4.86 10.25
C ASN A 18 3.03 -3.35 10.47
N GLN A 19 3.63 -2.84 11.55
CA GLN A 19 3.72 -1.42 11.86
C GLN A 19 4.60 -0.64 10.87
N ASP A 20 5.53 -1.32 10.21
CA ASP A 20 6.52 -0.68 9.31
C ASP A 20 6.13 -0.80 7.83
N LYS A 21 4.99 -1.48 7.51
CA LYS A 21 4.55 -1.70 6.12
C LYS A 21 4.28 -0.40 5.36
N ASP A 22 3.73 0.63 6.04
CA ASP A 22 3.45 1.93 5.43
C ASP A 22 4.75 2.61 4.99
N ALA A 23 5.71 2.71 5.89
CA ALA A 23 7.02 3.28 5.60
C ALA A 23 7.79 2.45 4.55
N ALA A 24 7.66 1.13 4.58
CA ALA A 24 8.23 0.25 3.56
C ALA A 24 7.60 0.47 2.18
N CYS A 25 6.29 0.70 2.12
CA CYS A 25 5.57 0.97 0.87
C CYS A 25 6.06 2.29 0.25
N VAL A 26 6.09 3.38 1.01
CA VAL A 26 6.65 4.67 0.57
C VAL A 26 8.08 4.50 0.05
N ARG A 27 8.92 3.79 0.80
CA ARG A 27 10.33 3.55 0.45
C ARG A 27 10.51 2.80 -0.86
N LEU A 28 9.68 1.78 -1.14
CA LEU A 28 9.74 1.06 -2.41
C LEU A 28 9.28 1.93 -3.58
N LEU A 29 8.21 2.73 -3.38
CA LEU A 29 7.72 3.67 -4.38
C LEU A 29 8.78 4.73 -4.73
N GLU A 30 9.44 5.30 -3.71
CA GLU A 30 10.52 6.28 -3.90
C GLU A 30 11.77 5.70 -4.57
N TYR A 31 12.10 4.43 -4.24
CA TYR A 31 13.29 3.78 -4.79
C TYR A 31 13.12 3.28 -6.23
N TYR A 32 11.99 2.59 -6.50
CA TYR A 32 11.75 2.00 -7.82
C TYR A 32 11.08 2.95 -8.79
N GLN A 33 10.37 3.96 -8.30
CA GLN A 33 9.67 5.01 -9.04
C GLN A 33 8.87 4.49 -10.25
N PRO A 34 8.01 3.46 -10.05
CA PRO A 34 7.24 2.91 -11.14
C PRO A 34 6.23 3.92 -11.69
N LYS A 35 6.05 3.96 -13.02
CA LYS A 35 5.11 4.88 -13.68
C LYS A 35 3.65 4.62 -13.26
N LEU A 36 3.26 3.34 -13.25
CA LEU A 36 1.93 2.91 -12.81
C LEU A 36 2.07 1.75 -11.81
N THR A 37 1.41 1.88 -10.68
CA THR A 37 1.45 0.89 -9.58
C THR A 37 0.05 0.51 -9.12
N LEU A 38 -0.18 -0.78 -8.93
CA LEU A 38 -1.38 -1.30 -8.29
C LEU A 38 -0.99 -1.90 -6.92
N ILE A 39 -1.62 -1.42 -5.85
CA ILE A 39 -1.37 -1.87 -4.48
C ILE A 39 -2.60 -2.62 -3.97
N PHE A 40 -2.40 -3.81 -3.43
CA PHE A 40 -3.47 -4.65 -2.89
C PHE A 40 -3.44 -4.69 -1.37
N CYS A 41 -4.56 -4.31 -0.75
CA CYS A 41 -4.81 -4.42 0.68
C CYS A 41 -5.99 -5.35 0.94
N ASN A 42 -5.96 -6.06 2.08
CA ASN A 42 -7.02 -7.01 2.43
C ASN A 42 -8.29 -6.31 2.98
N THR A 43 -8.21 -5.07 3.45
CA THR A 43 -9.33 -4.35 4.06
C THR A 43 -9.58 -3.00 3.40
N LYS A 44 -10.86 -2.60 3.33
CA LYS A 44 -11.31 -1.31 2.82
C LYS A 44 -10.68 -0.15 3.60
N LYS A 45 -10.72 -0.24 4.93
CA LYS A 45 -10.13 0.76 5.83
C LYS A 45 -8.64 1.00 5.52
N LYS A 46 -7.87 -0.08 5.27
CA LYS A 46 -6.45 0.07 4.93
C LYS A 46 -6.24 0.69 3.56
N VAL A 47 -7.16 0.47 2.61
CA VAL A 47 -7.12 1.15 1.31
C VAL A 47 -7.22 2.67 1.49
N ASP A 48 -8.18 3.14 2.29
CA ASP A 48 -8.36 4.57 2.55
C ASP A 48 -7.18 5.18 3.30
N GLU A 49 -6.76 4.55 4.42
CA GLU A 49 -5.62 5.01 5.22
C GLU A 49 -4.33 5.12 4.38
N LEU A 50 -4.06 4.12 3.54
CA LEU A 50 -2.85 4.11 2.70
C LEU A 50 -2.96 5.12 1.56
N ALA A 51 -4.15 5.33 0.98
CA ALA A 51 -4.37 6.34 -0.04
C ALA A 51 -4.11 7.75 0.51
N ASP A 52 -4.64 8.05 1.69
CA ASP A 52 -4.45 9.34 2.34
C ASP A 52 -2.99 9.57 2.74
N LEU A 53 -2.33 8.54 3.31
CA LEU A 53 -0.91 8.60 3.63
C LEU A 53 -0.06 8.88 2.39
N LEU A 54 -0.29 8.17 1.29
CA LEU A 54 0.48 8.37 0.06
C LEU A 54 0.23 9.76 -0.55
N LYS A 55 -1.00 10.28 -0.49
CA LYS A 55 -1.31 11.66 -0.91
C LYS A 55 -0.56 12.68 -0.07
N GLN A 56 -0.50 12.52 1.26
CA GLN A 56 0.26 13.38 2.17
C GLN A 56 1.76 13.35 1.86
N GLN A 57 2.28 12.22 1.37
CA GLN A 57 3.67 12.08 0.91
C GLN A 57 3.89 12.61 -0.52
N GLY A 58 2.90 13.24 -1.14
CA GLY A 58 3.00 13.82 -2.48
C GLY A 58 2.79 12.87 -3.64
N PHE A 59 2.37 11.62 -3.40
CA PHE A 59 2.04 10.67 -4.46
C PHE A 59 0.63 10.93 -5.01
N GLN A 60 0.46 10.73 -6.32
CA GLN A 60 -0.85 10.74 -6.96
C GLN A 60 -1.50 9.35 -6.79
N ALA A 61 -2.21 9.16 -5.67
CA ALA A 61 -2.79 7.88 -5.28
C ALA A 61 -4.33 7.95 -5.23
N GLU A 62 -5.02 6.87 -5.64
CA GLU A 62 -6.46 6.71 -5.52
C GLU A 62 -6.81 5.39 -4.85
N GLY A 63 -7.81 5.41 -3.96
CA GLY A 63 -8.35 4.22 -3.31
C GLY A 63 -9.53 3.64 -4.08
N LEU A 64 -9.66 2.30 -4.09
CA LEU A 64 -10.75 1.59 -4.74
C LEU A 64 -11.23 0.41 -3.87
N HIS A 65 -12.42 0.51 -3.33
CA HIS A 65 -13.05 -0.55 -2.50
C HIS A 65 -14.57 -0.59 -2.67
N GLY A 66 -15.20 -1.61 -2.08
CA GLY A 66 -16.62 -1.89 -2.32
C GLY A 66 -17.62 -0.88 -1.74
N ASP A 67 -17.19 0.03 -0.85
CA ASP A 67 -18.06 1.07 -0.28
C ASP A 67 -18.16 2.32 -1.14
N LEU A 68 -17.30 2.44 -2.17
CA LEU A 68 -17.39 3.53 -3.12
C LEU A 68 -18.62 3.38 -4.01
N SER A 69 -19.33 4.47 -4.26
CA SER A 69 -20.36 4.54 -5.28
C SER A 69 -19.77 4.29 -6.66
N GLN A 70 -20.60 3.87 -7.62
CA GLN A 70 -20.13 3.64 -8.98
C GLN A 70 -19.49 4.89 -9.59
N ALA A 71 -20.06 6.07 -9.35
CA ALA A 71 -19.49 7.34 -9.83
C ALA A 71 -18.08 7.61 -9.26
N GLN A 72 -17.85 7.33 -7.97
CA GLN A 72 -16.53 7.49 -7.36
C GLN A 72 -15.53 6.49 -7.92
N ARG A 73 -15.95 5.23 -8.16
CA ARG A 73 -15.11 4.21 -8.79
C ARG A 73 -14.70 4.62 -10.20
N ASP A 74 -15.64 5.13 -11.00
CA ASP A 74 -15.37 5.61 -12.37
C ASP A 74 -14.39 6.80 -12.37
N VAL A 75 -14.53 7.72 -11.42
CA VAL A 75 -13.60 8.84 -11.25
C VAL A 75 -12.19 8.34 -10.92
N ALA A 76 -12.03 7.45 -9.92
CA ALA A 76 -10.73 6.91 -9.53
C ALA A 76 -10.07 6.16 -10.70
N MET A 77 -10.84 5.32 -11.39
CA MET A 77 -10.39 4.56 -12.55
C MET A 77 -9.97 5.45 -13.74
N ASN A 78 -10.77 6.47 -14.03
CA ASN A 78 -10.45 7.41 -15.11
C ASN A 78 -9.19 8.23 -14.79
N ARG A 79 -9.01 8.65 -13.54
CA ARG A 79 -7.77 9.33 -13.11
C ARG A 79 -6.55 8.44 -13.28
N PHE A 80 -6.67 7.16 -12.90
CA PHE A 80 -5.57 6.20 -13.04
C PHE A 80 -5.26 5.89 -14.51
N ARG A 81 -6.26 5.65 -15.36
CA ARG A 81 -6.07 5.38 -16.81
C ARG A 81 -5.47 6.57 -17.56
N ASN A 82 -5.88 7.79 -17.20
CA ASN A 82 -5.46 9.00 -17.88
C ASN A 82 -4.17 9.62 -17.31
N GLY A 83 -3.49 8.91 -16.39
CA GLY A 83 -2.24 9.37 -15.77
C GLY A 83 -2.42 10.47 -14.72
N GLY A 84 -3.66 10.81 -14.33
CA GLY A 84 -3.95 11.73 -13.22
C GLY A 84 -3.71 11.11 -11.85
N ALA A 85 -3.56 9.79 -11.78
CA ALA A 85 -3.06 9.04 -10.63
C ALA A 85 -2.05 8.01 -11.11
N SER A 86 -0.92 7.91 -10.43
CA SER A 86 0.12 6.91 -10.73
C SER A 86 0.00 5.66 -9.87
N ILE A 87 -0.79 5.71 -8.80
CA ILE A 87 -0.97 4.64 -7.83
C ILE A 87 -2.47 4.39 -7.64
N LEU A 88 -2.88 3.13 -7.79
CA LEU A 88 -4.21 2.66 -7.44
C LEU A 88 -4.09 1.65 -6.30
N ILE A 89 -4.83 1.88 -5.20
CA ILE A 89 -4.85 1.00 -4.04
C ILE A 89 -6.22 0.33 -3.99
N ALA A 90 -6.27 -1.00 -3.97
CA ALA A 90 -7.53 -1.71 -4.08
C ALA A 90 -7.64 -2.93 -3.18
N THR A 91 -8.87 -3.33 -2.85
CA THR A 91 -9.17 -4.67 -2.35
C THR A 91 -9.33 -5.65 -3.52
N ASP A 92 -9.13 -6.95 -3.28
CA ASP A 92 -9.30 -7.98 -4.32
C ASP A 92 -10.68 -7.94 -5.00
N VAL A 93 -11.72 -7.77 -4.20
CA VAL A 93 -13.11 -7.71 -4.71
C VAL A 93 -13.32 -6.51 -5.61
N ALA A 94 -12.80 -5.35 -5.22
CA ALA A 94 -12.94 -4.13 -6.02
C ALA A 94 -12.08 -4.16 -7.28
N ALA A 95 -10.96 -4.87 -7.23
CA ALA A 95 -10.07 -5.05 -8.36
C ALA A 95 -10.54 -6.09 -9.38
N ARG A 96 -11.59 -6.88 -9.08
CA ARG A 96 -12.23 -7.76 -10.07
C ARG A 96 -12.97 -6.93 -11.13
N GLY A 97 -12.75 -7.27 -12.39
CA GLY A 97 -13.36 -6.54 -13.51
C GLY A 97 -12.76 -5.17 -13.78
N ILE A 98 -11.68 -4.80 -13.08
CA ILE A 98 -10.92 -3.62 -13.46
C ILE A 98 -10.16 -3.96 -14.74
N ASP A 99 -10.47 -3.24 -15.81
CA ASP A 99 -9.66 -3.22 -17.02
C ASP A 99 -8.46 -2.29 -16.80
N VAL A 100 -7.57 -2.74 -15.91
CA VAL A 100 -6.26 -2.14 -15.65
C VAL A 100 -5.25 -3.24 -15.81
N ASP A 101 -4.76 -3.30 -16.99
CA ASP A 101 -3.67 -4.17 -17.36
C ASP A 101 -2.41 -3.32 -17.60
N ASP A 102 -1.26 -3.98 -17.53
CA ASP A 102 0.01 -3.38 -17.92
C ASP A 102 0.56 -2.34 -16.94
N VAL A 103 0.25 -2.49 -15.64
CA VAL A 103 0.96 -1.71 -14.61
C VAL A 103 2.42 -2.16 -14.53
N GLU A 104 3.32 -1.23 -14.26
CA GLU A 104 4.76 -1.54 -14.14
C GLU A 104 5.08 -2.33 -12.87
N ALA A 105 4.35 -2.05 -11.78
CA ALA A 105 4.53 -2.72 -10.51
C ALA A 105 3.21 -3.10 -9.84
N VAL A 106 3.21 -4.27 -9.20
CA VAL A 106 2.16 -4.72 -8.28
C VAL A 106 2.78 -4.83 -6.88
N ILE A 107 2.14 -4.21 -5.88
CA ILE A 107 2.52 -4.34 -4.48
C ILE A 107 1.43 -5.10 -3.74
N ASN A 108 1.73 -6.28 -3.24
CA ASN A 108 0.90 -6.97 -2.27
C ASN A 108 1.26 -6.41 -0.88
N TYR A 109 0.55 -5.34 -0.47
CA TYR A 109 0.70 -4.76 0.86
C TYR A 109 0.34 -5.79 1.95
N ASP A 110 -0.71 -6.57 1.68
CA ASP A 110 -1.07 -7.75 2.44
C ASP A 110 -1.05 -9.00 1.54
N ILE A 111 -0.56 -10.11 2.08
CA ILE A 111 -0.63 -11.40 1.40
C ILE A 111 -2.11 -11.78 1.26
N PRO A 112 -2.58 -12.19 0.08
CA PRO A 112 -3.95 -12.63 -0.12
C PRO A 112 -4.24 -13.88 0.70
N GLN A 113 -5.53 -14.12 1.01
CA GLN A 113 -5.95 -15.31 1.72
C GLN A 113 -5.79 -16.56 0.86
N ASP A 114 -6.20 -16.46 -0.41
CA ASP A 114 -6.16 -17.55 -1.38
C ASP A 114 -5.07 -17.33 -2.43
N ILE A 115 -4.44 -18.42 -2.88
CA ILE A 115 -3.35 -18.37 -3.84
C ILE A 115 -3.83 -17.91 -5.23
N GLU A 116 -5.06 -18.22 -5.61
CA GLU A 116 -5.65 -17.70 -6.86
C GLU A 116 -5.63 -16.18 -6.93
N TYR A 117 -5.96 -15.50 -5.83
CA TYR A 117 -5.88 -14.04 -5.78
C TYR A 117 -4.45 -13.54 -5.97
N TYR A 118 -3.44 -14.24 -5.43
CA TYR A 118 -2.04 -13.87 -5.67
C TYR A 118 -1.74 -13.82 -7.16
N VAL A 119 -2.10 -14.87 -7.89
CA VAL A 119 -1.87 -14.96 -9.33
C VAL A 119 -2.64 -13.89 -10.11
N HIS A 120 -3.91 -13.66 -9.75
CA HIS A 120 -4.72 -12.61 -10.36
C HIS A 120 -4.17 -11.20 -10.12
N ARG A 121 -3.58 -10.95 -8.92
CA ARG A 121 -2.94 -9.66 -8.60
C ARG A 121 -1.70 -9.44 -9.44
N ILE A 122 -0.75 -10.40 -9.42
CA ILE A 122 0.50 -10.25 -10.18
C ILE A 122 0.27 -10.31 -11.68
N GLY A 123 -0.80 -10.95 -12.15
CA GLY A 123 -1.23 -10.95 -13.54
C GLY A 123 -1.69 -9.58 -14.08
N ARG A 124 -1.69 -8.51 -13.27
CA ARG A 124 -1.91 -7.14 -13.72
C ARG A 124 -0.64 -6.48 -14.28
N THR A 125 0.51 -7.11 -14.11
CA THR A 125 1.79 -6.66 -14.65
C THR A 125 2.42 -7.75 -15.53
N GLY A 126 3.42 -7.41 -16.32
CA GLY A 126 4.15 -8.36 -17.14
C GLY A 126 3.36 -8.89 -18.35
N ARG A 127 2.40 -8.12 -18.86
CA ARG A 127 1.60 -8.47 -20.05
C ARG A 127 2.24 -7.95 -21.35
N ALA A 128 1.76 -8.47 -22.48
CA ALA A 128 2.20 -8.07 -23.82
C ALA A 128 3.73 -8.11 -24.02
N GLY A 129 4.42 -9.07 -23.41
CA GLY A 129 5.88 -9.20 -23.54
C GLY A 129 6.70 -8.21 -22.70
N ARG A 130 6.07 -7.36 -21.90
CA ARG A 130 6.76 -6.40 -21.03
C ARG A 130 7.21 -7.05 -19.72
N LYS A 131 8.32 -6.56 -19.15
CA LYS A 131 8.81 -6.99 -17.84
C LYS A 131 7.99 -6.33 -16.73
N GLY A 132 7.37 -7.15 -15.86
CA GLY A 132 6.65 -6.71 -14.68
C GLY A 132 7.44 -6.88 -13.38
N ARG A 133 7.04 -6.18 -12.32
CA ARG A 133 7.59 -6.30 -10.97
C ARG A 133 6.47 -6.58 -9.99
N SER A 134 6.68 -7.56 -9.12
CA SER A 134 5.79 -7.80 -7.98
C SER A 134 6.57 -7.72 -6.68
N PHE A 135 6.04 -6.95 -5.73
CA PHE A 135 6.59 -6.78 -4.39
C PHE A 135 5.56 -7.26 -3.37
N THR A 136 5.97 -8.10 -2.43
CA THR A 136 5.07 -8.63 -1.39
C THR A 136 5.64 -8.33 -0.02
N PHE A 137 4.86 -7.71 0.87
CA PHE A 137 5.23 -7.57 2.27
C PHE A 137 4.76 -8.81 3.04
N ALA A 138 5.67 -9.36 3.83
CA ALA A 138 5.40 -10.49 4.69
C ALA A 138 6.06 -10.28 6.06
N ASN A 139 5.32 -10.48 7.13
CA ASN A 139 5.94 -10.60 8.45
C ASN A 139 6.49 -12.02 8.66
N SER A 140 7.27 -12.23 9.72
CA SER A 140 7.91 -13.52 9.97
C SER A 140 6.95 -14.69 10.15
N ARG A 141 5.67 -14.43 10.52
CA ARG A 141 4.64 -15.47 10.65
C ARG A 141 4.04 -15.86 9.30
N GLU A 142 4.10 -14.97 8.33
CA GLU A 142 3.52 -15.13 6.98
C GLU A 142 4.47 -15.81 5.98
N ILE A 143 5.74 -16.04 6.35
CA ILE A 143 6.72 -16.70 5.47
C ILE A 143 6.24 -18.09 5.01
N GLY A 144 5.49 -18.81 5.85
CA GLY A 144 4.88 -20.08 5.47
C GLY A 144 3.95 -19.95 4.24
N LYS A 145 3.17 -18.87 4.16
CA LYS A 145 2.29 -18.57 3.00
C LYS A 145 3.09 -18.26 1.73
N ILE A 146 4.21 -17.54 1.85
CA ILE A 146 5.09 -17.27 0.69
C ILE A 146 5.59 -18.60 0.11
N ARG A 147 6.08 -19.53 0.95
CA ARG A 147 6.54 -20.85 0.49
C ARG A 147 5.42 -21.70 -0.10
N GLU A 148 4.22 -21.59 0.42
CA GLU A 148 3.06 -22.26 -0.14
C GLU A 148 2.71 -21.73 -1.53
N ILE A 149 2.73 -20.40 -1.73
CA ILE A 149 2.56 -19.77 -3.04
C ILE A 149 3.63 -20.26 -4.02
N GLU A 150 4.91 -20.27 -3.62
CA GLU A 150 6.02 -20.78 -4.46
C GLU A 150 5.78 -22.23 -4.91
N ARG A 151 5.34 -23.08 -3.96
CA ARG A 151 5.09 -24.49 -4.24
C ARG A 151 3.92 -24.71 -5.19
N VAL A 152 2.80 -23.99 -4.99
CA VAL A 152 1.57 -24.19 -5.78
C VAL A 152 1.66 -23.51 -7.16
N CYS A 153 2.30 -22.36 -7.23
CA CYS A 153 2.45 -21.62 -8.48
C CYS A 153 3.71 -22.01 -9.27
N HIS A 154 4.51 -22.98 -8.79
CA HIS A 154 5.78 -23.39 -9.40
C HIS A 154 6.68 -22.19 -9.75
N THR A 155 6.78 -21.22 -8.84
CA THR A 155 7.51 -19.96 -9.03
C THR A 155 8.49 -19.72 -7.89
N THR A 156 9.44 -18.82 -8.09
CA THR A 156 10.37 -18.37 -7.04
C THR A 156 10.10 -16.92 -6.68
N ILE A 157 9.88 -16.65 -5.40
CA ILE A 157 9.71 -15.31 -4.86
C ILE A 157 10.94 -14.93 -4.06
N THR A 158 11.81 -14.11 -4.64
CA THR A 158 13.12 -13.81 -4.04
C THR A 158 12.98 -12.91 -2.81
N GLU A 159 13.53 -13.34 -1.66
CA GLU A 159 13.64 -12.45 -0.48
C GLU A 159 14.66 -11.34 -0.75
N LYS A 160 14.26 -10.09 -0.48
CA LYS A 160 15.12 -8.91 -0.57
C LYS A 160 15.02 -8.09 0.70
N LYS A 161 16.11 -7.43 1.06
CA LYS A 161 16.11 -6.39 2.10
C LYS A 161 15.55 -5.10 1.52
N LEU A 162 14.82 -4.34 2.32
CA LEU A 162 14.39 -2.99 1.93
C LEU A 162 15.60 -2.13 1.55
N PRO A 163 15.46 -1.26 0.54
CA PRO A 163 16.50 -0.28 0.23
C PRO A 163 16.78 0.58 1.46
N GLY A 164 18.03 0.73 1.86
CA GLY A 164 18.42 1.65 2.95
C GLY A 164 18.15 3.10 2.54
N ALA A 165 17.97 3.98 3.52
CA ALA A 165 17.63 5.40 3.32
C ALA A 165 18.59 6.12 2.38
N ALA A 166 19.90 5.83 2.45
CA ALA A 166 20.89 6.41 1.54
C ALA A 166 20.68 6.00 0.06
N LYS A 167 20.24 4.76 -0.20
CA LYS A 167 19.95 4.30 -1.58
C LYS A 167 18.72 4.97 -2.14
N VAL A 168 17.71 5.19 -1.30
CA VAL A 168 16.48 5.90 -1.69
C VAL A 168 16.79 7.36 -2.00
N LEU A 169 17.55 8.03 -1.13
CA LEU A 169 17.98 9.41 -1.34
C LEU A 169 18.74 9.55 -2.67
N LYS A 170 19.69 8.63 -2.94
CA LYS A 170 20.41 8.60 -4.20
C LYS A 170 19.45 8.42 -5.40
N ALA A 171 18.53 7.48 -5.35
CA ALA A 171 17.59 7.24 -6.44
C ALA A 171 16.68 8.46 -6.70
N LYS A 172 16.27 9.18 -5.64
CA LYS A 172 15.54 10.45 -5.77
C LYS A 172 16.42 11.52 -6.43
N ALA A 173 17.66 11.68 -5.97
CA ALA A 173 18.60 12.64 -6.55
C ALA A 173 18.87 12.35 -8.04
N ASP A 174 19.17 11.09 -8.38
CA ASP A 174 19.42 10.67 -9.76
C ASP A 174 18.22 11.01 -10.69
N LYS A 175 16.98 10.87 -10.20
CA LYS A 175 15.78 11.24 -10.96
C LYS A 175 15.75 12.73 -11.31
N TYR A 176 15.97 13.59 -10.31
CA TYR A 176 15.94 15.04 -10.52
C TYR A 176 17.12 15.50 -11.36
N LEU A 177 18.31 14.93 -11.18
CA LEU A 177 19.48 15.21 -11.99
C LEU A 177 19.27 14.81 -13.47
N ASN A 178 18.72 13.61 -13.72
CA ASN A 178 18.41 13.17 -15.08
C ASN A 178 17.37 14.09 -15.74
N LYS A 179 16.32 14.49 -14.99
CA LYS A 179 15.33 15.44 -15.49
C LYS A 179 15.92 16.82 -15.79
N ALA A 180 16.79 17.32 -14.92
CA ALA A 180 17.49 18.58 -15.15
C ALA A 180 18.42 18.50 -16.36
N TRP A 181 19.06 17.36 -16.59
CA TRP A 181 19.91 17.12 -17.75
C TRP A 181 19.10 17.11 -19.05
N GLU A 182 17.94 16.44 -19.08
CA GLU A 182 17.02 16.48 -20.23
C GLU A 182 16.59 17.92 -20.58
N LEU A 183 16.25 18.72 -19.56
CA LEU A 183 15.88 20.12 -19.75
C LEU A 183 17.05 20.93 -20.34
N HIS A 184 18.28 20.73 -19.82
CA HIS A 184 19.47 21.39 -20.29
C HIS A 184 19.79 21.09 -21.77
N GLU A 185 19.54 19.84 -22.22
CA GLU A 185 19.82 19.43 -23.61
C GLU A 185 18.75 19.88 -24.61
N HIS A 186 17.49 20.02 -24.18
CA HIS A 186 16.35 20.18 -25.09
C HIS A 186 15.60 21.49 -24.94
N GLU A 187 15.82 22.26 -23.88
CA GLU A 187 15.12 23.52 -23.61
C GLU A 187 16.09 24.67 -23.42
N ASP A 188 15.61 25.90 -23.72
CA ASP A 188 16.36 27.11 -23.46
C ASP A 188 16.35 27.45 -21.96
N VAL A 189 17.51 27.41 -21.32
CA VAL A 189 17.70 27.70 -19.91
C VAL A 189 18.37 29.05 -19.64
N GLU A 190 18.63 29.89 -20.68
CA GLU A 190 19.42 31.13 -20.56
C GLU A 190 18.75 32.13 -19.58
N LEU A 191 17.44 32.26 -19.61
CA LEU A 191 16.72 33.12 -18.66
C LEU A 191 16.94 32.67 -17.21
N MET A 192 16.86 31.38 -16.94
CA MET A 192 17.09 30.82 -15.59
C MET A 192 18.54 31.02 -15.15
N LYS A 193 19.48 30.87 -16.08
CA LYS A 193 20.90 31.12 -15.86
C LYS A 193 21.16 32.56 -15.42
N SER A 194 20.54 33.54 -16.12
CA SER A 194 20.69 34.97 -15.77
C SER A 194 20.16 35.28 -14.35
N PHE A 195 19.05 34.65 -13.93
CA PHE A 195 18.54 34.79 -12.57
C PHE A 195 19.48 34.19 -11.52
N LEU A 196 20.01 33.02 -11.81
CA LEU A 196 20.99 32.38 -10.93
C LEU A 196 22.28 33.18 -10.80
N GLN A 197 22.83 33.66 -11.90
CA GLN A 197 24.05 34.48 -11.91
C GLN A 197 23.89 35.73 -11.05
N ARG A 198 22.80 36.50 -11.27
CA ARG A 198 22.53 37.68 -10.46
C ARG A 198 22.43 37.34 -8.95
N LYS A 199 21.72 36.25 -8.62
CA LYS A 199 21.55 35.85 -7.21
C LYS A 199 22.88 35.41 -6.59
N MET A 200 23.71 34.71 -7.33
CA MET A 200 25.06 34.31 -6.89
C MET A 200 25.97 35.51 -6.63
N GLU A 201 25.90 36.51 -7.51
CA GLU A 201 26.67 37.77 -7.32
C GLU A 201 26.19 38.54 -6.08
N GLU A 202 24.87 38.62 -5.86
CA GLU A 202 24.28 39.29 -4.70
C GLU A 202 24.67 38.61 -3.37
N GLU A 203 24.66 37.27 -3.30
CA GLU A 203 24.86 36.49 -2.05
C GLU A 203 26.31 35.98 -1.91
N GLY A 204 27.14 36.10 -2.93
CA GLY A 204 28.53 35.62 -2.90
C GLY A 204 28.67 34.10 -2.77
N CYS A 205 27.72 33.32 -3.31
CA CYS A 205 27.72 31.86 -3.21
C CYS A 205 28.24 31.18 -4.47
N ASP A 206 28.82 29.97 -4.33
CA ASP A 206 29.27 29.17 -5.48
C ASP A 206 28.10 28.46 -6.18
N ALA A 207 28.24 28.25 -7.50
CA ALA A 207 27.24 27.57 -8.30
C ALA A 207 26.94 26.15 -7.85
N LEU A 208 27.98 25.43 -7.41
CA LEU A 208 27.81 24.05 -6.92
C LEU A 208 27.04 24.00 -5.60
N ASP A 209 27.33 24.95 -4.69
CA ASP A 209 26.61 25.05 -3.41
C ASP A 209 25.12 25.37 -3.62
N LEU A 210 24.83 26.30 -4.52
CA LEU A 210 23.45 26.64 -4.87
C LEU A 210 22.73 25.45 -5.53
N ALA A 211 23.39 24.77 -6.47
CA ALA A 211 22.83 23.58 -7.11
C ALA A 211 22.59 22.43 -6.10
N ALA A 212 23.51 22.22 -5.15
CA ALA A 212 23.36 21.23 -4.08
C ALA A 212 22.19 21.57 -3.15
N ALA A 213 22.03 22.85 -2.80
CA ALA A 213 20.91 23.33 -2.00
C ALA A 213 19.56 23.13 -2.72
N MET A 214 19.49 23.46 -4.01
CA MET A 214 18.31 23.23 -4.85
C MET A 214 17.97 21.74 -4.97
N LEU A 215 18.97 20.88 -5.19
CA LEU A 215 18.79 19.43 -5.21
C LEU A 215 18.29 18.91 -3.86
N LYS A 216 18.87 19.36 -2.76
CA LYS A 216 18.42 19.01 -1.42
C LYS A 216 16.98 19.44 -1.16
N TYR A 217 16.58 20.62 -1.59
CA TYR A 217 15.21 21.13 -1.48
C TYR A 217 14.21 20.21 -2.21
N GLN A 218 14.56 19.69 -3.39
CA GLN A 218 13.72 18.79 -4.18
C GLN A 218 13.67 17.35 -3.61
N VAL A 219 14.79 16.86 -3.11
CA VAL A 219 14.94 15.46 -2.68
C VAL A 219 14.50 15.28 -1.21
N GLY A 220 14.66 16.32 -0.40
CA GLY A 220 14.42 16.29 1.04
C GLY A 220 15.58 15.66 1.82
N ASP A 221 15.33 15.32 3.08
CA ASP A 221 16.32 14.70 3.95
C ASP A 221 16.35 13.18 3.83
N LYS A 222 17.43 12.58 4.33
CA LYS A 222 17.57 11.15 4.46
C LYS A 222 16.53 10.64 5.46
N GLY A 223 15.61 9.78 5.00
CA GLY A 223 14.62 9.16 5.87
C GLY A 223 15.23 8.20 6.90
N GLU A 224 14.43 7.78 7.88
CA GLU A 224 14.84 6.83 8.91
C GLU A 224 15.13 5.44 8.35
N GLU A 225 16.04 4.68 8.99
CA GLU A 225 16.27 3.29 8.62
C GLU A 225 15.15 2.39 9.19
N ILE A 226 14.59 1.51 8.36
CA ILE A 226 13.59 0.53 8.76
C ILE A 226 14.32 -0.76 9.14
N ALA A 227 14.17 -1.20 10.38
CA ALA A 227 14.76 -2.46 10.84
C ALA A 227 14.09 -3.66 10.17
N ALA A 228 14.87 -4.65 9.72
CA ALA A 228 14.33 -5.90 9.24
C ALA A 228 13.64 -6.66 10.38
N ASP A 229 12.63 -7.49 10.06
CA ASP A 229 11.99 -8.36 11.04
C ASP A 229 12.86 -9.59 11.33
N ASP A 230 13.76 -9.49 12.32
CA ASP A 230 14.79 -10.48 12.63
C ASP A 230 14.31 -11.74 13.39
N TYR A 231 13.01 -12.03 13.39
CA TYR A 231 12.46 -13.17 14.17
C TYR A 231 13.06 -14.55 13.81
N VAL A 232 13.83 -14.68 12.74
CA VAL A 232 14.39 -15.97 12.27
C VAL A 232 15.67 -16.40 13.03
N GLN A 233 16.40 -15.50 13.65
CA GLN A 233 17.66 -15.89 14.34
C GLN A 233 17.46 -16.69 15.64
N ARG A 234 16.27 -16.70 16.23
CA ARG A 234 16.01 -17.46 17.47
C ARG A 234 15.69 -18.95 17.28
N ARG A 235 15.36 -19.42 16.05
CA ARG A 235 15.10 -20.85 15.79
C ARG A 235 16.35 -21.70 15.55
N GLY A 236 17.50 -21.11 15.29
CA GLY A 236 18.75 -21.84 15.08
C GLY A 236 19.48 -22.28 16.35
N ARG A 237 19.04 -21.88 17.55
CA ARG A 237 19.73 -22.21 18.82
C ARG A 237 19.12 -23.35 19.62
N PHE A 238 18.04 -23.97 19.15
CA PHE A 238 17.37 -25.10 19.84
C PHE A 238 17.67 -26.45 19.23
N GLY A 239 18.64 -26.59 18.32
CA GLY A 239 18.97 -27.84 17.62
C GLY A 239 20.26 -28.54 18.07
N GLU A 240 20.93 -28.07 19.12
CA GLU A 240 22.18 -28.72 19.55
C GLU A 240 22.26 -28.83 21.07
N LYS A 241 21.38 -29.65 21.64
CA LYS A 241 21.58 -30.20 22.97
C LYS A 241 21.19 -31.67 22.99
N GLY A 242 22.24 -32.48 23.08
CA GLY A 242 22.17 -33.73 23.83
C GLY A 242 21.99 -35.00 23.05
N ARG A 243 22.99 -35.41 22.25
CA ARG A 243 23.39 -36.81 22.26
C ARG A 243 24.00 -37.11 23.63
N PHE A 244 23.15 -37.45 24.60
CA PHE A 244 23.65 -38.14 25.79
C PHE A 244 23.78 -39.61 25.49
N GLY A 245 25.00 -40.10 25.66
CA GLY A 245 25.43 -41.46 25.47
C GLY A 245 24.66 -42.46 26.34
N ARG A 246 24.36 -43.59 25.71
CA ARG A 246 24.04 -44.81 26.45
C ARG A 246 25.24 -45.20 27.31
N GLY A 247 25.14 -44.92 28.61
CA GLY A 247 26.00 -45.51 29.64
C GLY A 247 25.30 -46.70 30.27
N ASP A 248 25.83 -47.86 29.93
CA ASP A 248 25.51 -49.15 30.56
C ASP A 248 25.98 -49.13 32.02
N GLY A 249 25.15 -49.36 32.97
CA GLY A 249 25.46 -49.33 34.39
C GLY A 249 24.51 -50.22 35.22
N ARG A 250 24.74 -51.55 35.12
CA ARG A 250 24.23 -52.54 36.08
C ARG A 250 24.66 -52.16 37.50
N ARG A 251 23.74 -51.99 38.47
CA ARG A 251 23.91 -52.23 39.91
C ARG A 251 22.58 -52.70 40.49
N ARG A 252 22.53 -53.94 40.76
CA ARG A 252 22.46 -54.81 41.97
C ARG A 252 21.56 -54.25 43.07
N TYR A 253 20.58 -55.15 43.38
CA TYR A 253 19.75 -55.22 44.55
C TYR A 253 20.54 -55.10 45.87
N SER A 254 19.97 -54.39 46.86
CA SER A 254 19.99 -54.77 48.26
C SER A 254 18.70 -54.33 48.93
N ARG A 255 18.03 -55.31 49.51
CA ARG A 255 16.96 -55.18 50.49
C ARG A 255 17.56 -54.68 51.80
N GLU A 256 16.84 -53.85 52.51
CA GLU A 256 16.72 -53.90 53.96
C GLU A 256 15.54 -53.09 54.45
N ASP A 257 14.89 -53.71 55.41
CA ASP A 257 13.70 -53.50 56.15
C ASP A 257 13.61 -52.19 56.98
N GLY A 258 12.37 -51.91 57.46
CA GLY A 258 12.08 -51.10 58.63
C GLY A 258 10.99 -50.07 58.41
N ASP A 259 9.80 -50.30 58.60
CA ASP A 259 8.87 -50.44 59.74
C ASP A 259 8.37 -49.10 60.32
N HIS A 260 7.06 -49.08 60.51
CA HIS A 260 6.27 -48.27 61.44
C HIS A 260 5.77 -46.87 61.11
N ARG A 261 4.46 -46.77 61.06
CA ARG A 261 3.37 -46.22 61.93
C ARG A 261 2.51 -45.23 61.14
N ARG A 262 1.25 -45.60 60.84
CA ARG A 262 -0.01 -45.40 61.52
C ARG A 262 -0.38 -43.99 61.97
N PHE A 263 -1.60 -43.68 61.63
CA PHE A 263 -2.62 -42.72 62.08
C PHE A 263 -2.97 -41.71 60.93
N GLY A 264 -4.26 -41.49 60.63
CA GLY A 264 -5.55 -41.85 61.21
C GLY A 264 -6.66 -41.29 60.30
N ARG A 265 -7.75 -41.98 60.36
CA ARG A 265 -9.06 -41.66 59.77
C ARG A 265 -9.59 -40.29 60.17
N SER A 266 -10.41 -39.67 59.30
CA SER A 266 -11.74 -39.25 59.69
C SER A 266 -12.62 -39.05 58.44
N ASP A 267 -13.61 -39.91 58.39
CA ASP A 267 -14.89 -39.82 57.68
C ASP A 267 -15.70 -38.63 58.19
N ARG A 268 -16.52 -38.09 57.35
CA ARG A 268 -17.92 -37.63 57.54
C ARG A 268 -18.39 -37.10 56.21
N ASP A 269 -19.17 -37.80 55.47
CA ASP A 269 -20.61 -38.16 55.55
C ASP A 269 -21.56 -36.95 55.33
N ARG A 270 -22.44 -37.20 54.32
CA ARG A 270 -23.85 -36.76 54.16
C ARG A 270 -24.05 -35.29 53.71
N SER A 271 -24.98 -34.99 52.82
CA SER A 271 -26.21 -35.61 52.28
C SER A 271 -26.67 -34.74 51.11
N ASP A 272 -27.03 -35.30 50.00
CA ASP A 272 -28.38 -35.54 49.47
C ASP A 272 -29.40 -34.43 49.79
N ASP A 273 -29.83 -33.72 48.78
CA ASP A 273 -31.24 -33.51 48.49
C ASP A 273 -31.45 -32.90 47.11
N GLY A 274 -32.33 -33.54 46.38
CA GLY A 274 -32.81 -33.10 45.09
C GLY A 274 -33.92 -32.05 45.19
N SER A 275 -34.07 -31.26 44.14
CA SER A 275 -35.40 -30.73 43.80
C SER A 275 -35.43 -30.31 42.34
N THR A 276 -36.26 -30.99 41.64
CA THR A 276 -36.84 -30.66 40.33
C THR A 276 -37.59 -29.32 40.38
N GLY A 277 -37.42 -28.49 39.33
CA GLY A 277 -38.18 -27.23 39.17
C GLY A 277 -38.09 -26.69 37.76
N SER A 278 -39.01 -27.17 36.97
CA SER A 278 -39.63 -26.70 35.72
C SER A 278 -39.25 -25.29 35.22
N GLY A 279 -39.01 -25.27 33.91
CA GLY A 279 -38.94 -24.08 33.08
C GLY A 279 -40.24 -23.28 33.00
N GLU A 280 -40.19 -22.17 32.35
CA GLU A 280 -41.17 -21.10 32.15
C GLU A 280 -40.91 -19.88 33.05
N ASP A 281 -40.01 -19.04 32.63
CA ASP A 281 -40.16 -17.58 32.73
C ASP A 281 -38.96 -16.79 32.09
N ARG A 282 -38.83 -16.88 30.75
CA ARG A 282 -37.96 -15.95 30.01
C ARG A 282 -38.54 -15.58 28.62
N ARG A 283 -39.86 -15.36 28.62
CA ARG A 283 -40.52 -14.75 27.45
C ARG A 283 -41.52 -13.71 27.89
N ARG A 284 -41.10 -12.62 28.46
CA ARG A 284 -41.91 -11.38 28.61
C ARG A 284 -41.02 -10.25 29.12
N ARG A 285 -40.19 -9.67 28.23
CA ARG A 285 -39.64 -8.30 28.33
C ARG A 285 -39.04 -7.93 26.98
N ARG A 286 -39.91 -7.79 25.98
CA ARG A 286 -39.49 -7.26 24.67
C ARG A 286 -40.64 -6.64 23.89
N ASP A 287 -41.52 -5.93 24.56
CA ASP A 287 -42.57 -5.14 23.93
C ASP A 287 -43.03 -4.00 24.88
N GLU A 288 -42.10 -3.07 25.17
CA GLU A 288 -42.45 -1.77 25.72
C GLU A 288 -41.28 -0.81 25.39
N ASN A 289 -41.25 -0.30 24.17
CA ASN A 289 -40.62 0.96 23.78
C ASN A 289 -40.89 1.23 22.30
N ARG A 290 -42.15 1.36 21.99
CA ARG A 290 -42.64 1.94 20.74
C ARG A 290 -43.81 2.84 21.07
N GLU A 291 -43.50 4.07 21.50
CA GLU A 291 -44.38 5.23 21.38
C GLU A 291 -43.70 6.37 22.15
N ASP A 292 -42.96 7.21 21.41
CA ASP A 292 -42.87 8.63 21.66
C ASP A 292 -41.82 9.21 20.68
N GLY A 293 -42.31 10.06 19.80
CA GLY A 293 -41.38 10.75 18.90
C GLY A 293 -42.02 11.32 17.64
N ARG A 294 -43.25 11.78 17.71
CA ARG A 294 -43.80 12.71 16.71
C ARG A 294 -43.50 14.15 17.15
N LYS A 295 -43.09 14.96 16.17
CA LYS A 295 -42.95 16.41 16.10
C LYS A 295 -41.57 16.95 16.33
N TRP A 296 -41.05 17.37 15.20
CA TRP A 296 -40.34 18.63 14.87
C TRP A 296 -39.91 18.44 13.43
N GLY A 297 -40.39 19.15 12.43
CA GLY A 297 -40.62 20.56 12.30
C GLY A 297 -39.97 20.92 11.00
N GLY A 298 -40.76 20.94 9.89
CA GLY A 298 -40.23 21.40 8.59
C GLY A 298 -39.86 22.87 8.65
N ARG A 299 -38.68 23.16 8.19
CA ARG A 299 -38.28 24.45 7.62
C ARG A 299 -37.00 24.24 6.81
N ASP A 300 -37.00 24.99 5.69
CA ASP A 300 -35.86 25.26 4.82
C ASP A 300 -35.53 24.30 3.66
N LYS A 301 -36.53 24.16 2.76
CA LYS A 301 -36.32 23.76 1.36
C LYS A 301 -36.38 24.95 0.37
N LYS A 302 -36.09 26.17 0.76
CA LYS A 302 -36.14 27.36 -0.12
C LYS A 302 -34.81 28.10 -0.31
N ALA A 303 -33.71 27.62 0.22
CA ALA A 303 -32.39 28.27 0.05
C ALA A 303 -31.44 27.62 -0.96
N ALA A 304 -31.75 26.43 -1.49
CA ALA A 304 -30.87 25.72 -2.43
C ALA A 304 -31.10 26.05 -3.92
N ASP A 305 -32.24 26.62 -4.28
CA ASP A 305 -32.58 26.90 -5.69
C ASP A 305 -32.14 28.27 -6.22
N ARG A 306 -31.53 29.12 -5.39
CA ARG A 306 -31.04 30.45 -5.84
C ARG A 306 -29.57 30.51 -6.24
N LYS A 307 -28.77 29.45 -6.04
CA LYS A 307 -27.34 29.43 -6.44
C LYS A 307 -27.07 28.82 -7.80
N TYR A 308 -28.04 28.15 -8.42
CA TYR A 308 -27.85 27.45 -9.72
C TYR A 308 -28.29 28.26 -10.95
N SER A 309 -28.89 29.43 -10.81
CA SER A 309 -29.30 30.29 -11.93
C SER A 309 -28.28 31.37 -12.33
N GLY A 310 -27.27 31.66 -11.51
CA GLY A 310 -26.25 32.66 -11.81
C GLY A 310 -25.18 32.18 -12.81
N ASP A 311 -24.80 30.90 -12.75
CA ASP A 311 -23.67 30.34 -13.54
C ASP A 311 -24.00 30.07 -15.01
N ARG A 312 -25.28 30.00 -15.38
CA ARG A 312 -25.71 29.77 -16.76
C ARG A 312 -25.72 31.04 -17.59
N ALA A 313 -25.98 32.19 -16.99
CA ALA A 313 -25.98 33.49 -17.66
C ALA A 313 -24.54 33.97 -18.01
N GLU A 314 -23.57 33.74 -17.13
CA GLU A 314 -22.17 34.12 -17.42
C GLU A 314 -21.51 33.30 -18.53
N ARG A 315 -21.91 32.03 -18.70
CA ARG A 315 -21.39 31.15 -19.77
C ARG A 315 -21.90 31.52 -21.16
N GLU A 316 -23.12 32.06 -21.27
CA GLU A 316 -23.65 32.53 -22.55
C GLU A 316 -23.04 33.87 -22.98
N VAL A 317 -22.75 34.78 -22.07
CA VAL A 317 -22.09 36.05 -22.38
C VAL A 317 -20.66 35.84 -22.87
N LYS A 318 -19.90 34.88 -22.29
CA LYS A 318 -18.56 34.52 -22.78
C LYS A 318 -18.55 33.83 -24.15
N LYS A 319 -19.63 33.11 -24.52
CA LYS A 319 -19.76 32.50 -25.86
C LYS A 319 -20.12 33.52 -26.94
N ARG A 320 -20.80 34.62 -26.63
CA ARG A 320 -21.12 35.70 -27.61
C ARG A 320 -19.88 36.56 -27.90
N LYS A 321 -19.04 36.89 -26.91
CA LYS A 321 -17.81 37.67 -27.13
C LYS A 321 -16.76 36.97 -28.00
N LYS A 322 -16.76 35.63 -28.07
CA LYS A 322 -15.81 34.84 -28.87
C LYS A 322 -16.22 34.71 -30.37
N ARG A 323 -17.40 35.24 -30.76
CA ARG A 323 -17.92 35.18 -32.15
C ARG A 323 -17.77 36.53 -32.92
N GLU A 324 -17.30 37.58 -32.27
CA GLU A 324 -17.21 38.92 -32.83
C GLU A 324 -15.77 39.41 -33.07
N GLU A 325 -14.73 38.56 -32.94
CA GLU A 325 -13.38 38.95 -33.36
C GLU A 325 -13.14 38.62 -34.84
N PRO A 326 -12.83 39.60 -35.69
CA PRO A 326 -12.55 39.40 -37.10
C PRO A 326 -11.17 38.73 -37.27
N GLY A 327 -11.14 37.62 -38.02
CA GLY A 327 -9.93 36.90 -38.35
C GLY A 327 -8.90 37.73 -39.10
N ILE A 328 -7.73 37.93 -38.50
CA ILE A 328 -6.56 38.51 -39.17
C ILE A 328 -5.93 37.38 -39.99
N GLY A 329 -6.04 37.51 -41.31
CA GLY A 329 -5.44 36.59 -42.28
C GLY A 329 -3.91 36.78 -42.30
N ASN A 330 -3.17 35.77 -41.95
CA ASN A 330 -1.72 35.69 -42.15
C ASN A 330 -1.43 35.00 -43.48
N SER A 331 -1.10 35.77 -44.49
CA SER A 331 -0.50 35.31 -45.73
C SER A 331 1.01 35.17 -45.54
N PHE A 332 1.54 33.96 -45.53
CA PHE A 332 2.99 33.71 -45.62
C PHE A 332 3.43 33.60 -47.08
N PRO A 333 4.54 34.27 -47.49
CA PRO A 333 5.07 34.16 -48.85
C PRO A 333 5.88 32.85 -49.02
N LYS A 334 5.63 32.14 -50.11
CA LYS A 334 6.34 30.92 -50.54
C LYS A 334 7.83 31.24 -50.84
N ARG A 335 8.76 30.60 -50.13
CA ARG A 335 10.19 30.62 -50.49
C ARG A 335 10.45 29.81 -51.76
N LYS A 336 11.02 30.49 -52.76
CA LYS A 336 11.60 29.89 -53.97
C LYS A 336 12.81 29.04 -53.63
N LYS A 337 12.87 27.83 -54.17
CA LYS A 337 14.09 27.02 -54.25
C LYS A 337 15.02 27.60 -55.25
N LEU A 338 16.27 27.87 -54.92
CA LEU A 338 17.39 28.10 -55.81
C LEU A 338 18.19 26.80 -55.96
N LYS A 339 18.63 26.60 -57.17
CA LYS A 339 19.39 25.44 -57.70
C LYS A 339 20.71 25.24 -56.98
#